data_9d92f963c06722fdfdff49e8bd5c7bc4
#
_entry.id   9d92f963c06722fdfdff49e8bd5c7bc4
#
_cell.length_a   1.000
_cell.length_b   1.000
_cell.length_c   1.000
_cell.angle_alpha   90.00
_cell.angle_beta   90.00
_cell.angle_gamma   90.00
#
_symmetry.space_group_name_H-M   'P 1'
#
loop_
_entity.id
_entity.type
_entity.pdbx_description
1 polymer ?
#
loop_
_entity_poly.entity_id
_entity_poly.type
_entity_poly.pdbx_seq_one_letter_code
_entity_poly.pdbx_strand_id
1 'polypeptide(L)'
;MKYHKIDSSLFIKNRKKFIDMMKPNSVAFFNSNDIYPISADSTLPFEQHRDIFYLSGVDQEESVLMLCPNASDPKHREVFFLKETNEHIAIWEGEKLTKQQAFETSGIKSVFWINEMEKVINKVVMHCESIYYNHNEHYRANVEVETREERFNKWLENKFPKIEKDRSNPILQQLRSVKENIELELIQTACHITNKGFRRVLNFVKDGVW
;
A
#
# COMPACT_ATOMS: atom_id res chain seq x y z
N MET A 1 18.01 0.50 -1.50
CA MET A 1 16.87 1.40 -1.25
C MET A 1 16.54 2.13 -2.55
N LYS A 2 15.31 2.06 -3.04
CA LYS A 2 14.90 2.71 -4.31
C LYS A 2 14.85 4.25 -4.19
N TYR A 3 14.70 4.80 -2.97
CA TYR A 3 14.53 6.23 -2.70
C TYR A 3 14.98 6.55 -1.26
N HIS A 4 15.15 7.82 -0.95
CA HIS A 4 15.45 8.27 0.41
C HIS A 4 14.27 8.00 1.34
N LYS A 5 14.58 7.74 2.63
CA LYS A 5 13.56 7.51 3.65
C LYS A 5 12.63 8.72 3.72
N ILE A 6 11.34 8.48 3.55
CA ILE A 6 10.28 9.48 3.69
C ILE A 6 9.89 9.54 5.18
N ASP A 7 9.65 10.73 5.70
CA ASP A 7 9.23 10.91 7.09
C ASP A 7 7.85 10.25 7.31
N SER A 8 7.75 9.39 8.33
CA SER A 8 6.53 8.65 8.65
C SER A 8 5.35 9.54 9.02
N SER A 9 5.59 10.80 9.41
CA SER A 9 4.54 11.78 9.71
C SER A 9 3.61 12.01 8.52
N LEU A 10 4.12 11.92 7.29
CA LEU A 10 3.29 11.99 6.07
C LEU A 10 2.25 10.88 6.06
N PHE A 11 2.68 9.63 6.27
CA PHE A 11 1.79 8.47 6.21
C PHE A 11 0.79 8.44 7.37
N ILE A 12 1.21 8.85 8.56
CA ILE A 12 0.34 9.03 9.73
C ILE A 12 -0.76 10.05 9.40
N LYS A 13 -0.39 11.20 8.82
CA LYS A 13 -1.33 12.24 8.43
C LYS A 13 -2.29 11.78 7.34
N ASN A 14 -1.80 11.07 6.33
CA ASN A 14 -2.60 10.55 5.24
C ASN A 14 -3.65 9.54 5.75
N ARG A 15 -3.25 8.59 6.63
CA ARG A 15 -4.19 7.66 7.25
C ARG A 15 -5.23 8.37 8.12
N LYS A 16 -4.78 9.34 8.93
CA LYS A 16 -5.73 10.13 9.73
C LYS A 16 -6.80 10.79 8.87
N LYS A 17 -6.39 11.47 7.80
CA LYS A 17 -7.34 12.09 6.86
C LYS A 17 -8.27 11.08 6.20
N PHE A 18 -7.77 9.90 5.84
CA PHE A 18 -8.59 8.83 5.29
C PHE A 18 -9.63 8.35 6.30
N ILE A 19 -9.20 8.08 7.53
CA ILE A 19 -10.06 7.65 8.64
C ILE A 19 -11.14 8.68 8.96
N ASP A 20 -10.79 9.97 8.96
CA ASP A 20 -11.73 11.06 9.24
C ASP A 20 -12.85 11.16 8.17
N MET A 21 -12.67 10.56 7.01
CA MET A 21 -13.66 10.51 5.91
C MET A 21 -14.41 9.16 5.82
N MET A 22 -14.02 8.17 6.61
CA MET A 22 -14.72 6.89 6.65
C MET A 22 -16.06 7.01 7.39
N LYS A 23 -17.03 6.18 7.00
CA LYS A 23 -18.26 6.00 7.78
C LYS A 23 -17.93 5.47 9.19
N PRO A 24 -18.73 5.79 10.20
CA PRO A 24 -18.64 5.13 11.52
C PRO A 24 -18.75 3.61 11.38
N ASN A 25 -18.15 2.87 12.32
CA ASN A 25 -18.23 1.40 12.37
C ASN A 25 -17.82 0.69 11.08
N SER A 26 -16.86 1.26 10.36
CA SER A 26 -16.35 0.70 9.11
C SER A 26 -14.90 0.23 9.23
N VAL A 27 -14.49 -0.61 8.28
CA VAL A 27 -13.11 -1.08 8.11
C VAL A 27 -12.68 -0.92 6.66
N ALA A 28 -11.43 -0.54 6.43
CA ALA A 28 -10.84 -0.44 5.10
C ALA A 28 -9.64 -1.36 4.98
N PHE A 29 -9.46 -1.94 3.78
CA PHE A 29 -8.32 -2.79 3.46
C PHE A 29 -7.59 -2.30 2.21
N PHE A 30 -6.26 -2.39 2.24
CA PHE A 30 -5.39 -2.07 1.10
C PHE A 30 -4.33 -3.15 0.98
N ASN A 31 -4.22 -3.76 -0.19
CA ASN A 31 -3.25 -4.81 -0.46
C ASN A 31 -2.05 -4.30 -1.24
N SER A 32 -0.89 -4.95 -1.05
CA SER A 32 0.22 -4.85 -1.99
C SER A 32 -0.15 -5.45 -3.35
N ASN A 33 0.60 -5.07 -4.39
CA ASN A 33 0.54 -5.78 -5.66
C ASN A 33 1.08 -7.21 -5.54
N ASP A 34 0.84 -8.00 -6.57
CA ASP A 34 1.46 -9.32 -6.74
C ASP A 34 2.93 -9.20 -7.16
N ILE A 35 3.71 -10.25 -6.87
CA ILE A 35 4.94 -10.55 -7.57
C ILE A 35 4.54 -11.22 -8.88
N TYR A 36 4.82 -10.60 -10.02
CA TYR A 36 4.39 -11.09 -11.32
C TYR A 36 5.43 -12.05 -11.92
N PRO A 37 5.08 -13.33 -12.16
CA PRO A 37 6.02 -14.29 -12.73
C PRO A 37 6.26 -14.03 -14.22
N ILE A 38 7.50 -14.26 -14.66
CA ILE A 38 7.89 -14.22 -16.08
C ILE A 38 8.02 -15.65 -16.61
N SER A 39 8.97 -16.40 -16.06
CA SER A 39 9.23 -17.81 -16.40
C SER A 39 10.11 -18.46 -15.34
N ALA A 40 9.94 -19.76 -15.09
CA ALA A 40 10.61 -20.50 -14.03
C ALA A 40 10.46 -19.75 -12.69
N ASP A 41 11.54 -19.42 -12.00
CA ASP A 41 11.58 -18.63 -10.75
C ASP A 41 11.78 -17.12 -10.97
N SER A 42 11.81 -16.67 -12.22
CA SER A 42 12.02 -15.26 -12.58
C SER A 42 10.73 -14.45 -12.48
N THR A 43 10.84 -13.24 -11.94
CA THR A 43 9.72 -12.30 -11.77
C THR A 43 10.04 -10.93 -12.33
N LEU A 44 9.00 -10.16 -12.64
CA LEU A 44 9.15 -8.72 -12.86
C LEU A 44 9.59 -8.04 -11.55
N PRO A 45 10.32 -6.90 -11.64
CA PRO A 45 10.59 -6.09 -10.47
C PRO A 45 9.29 -5.73 -9.74
N PHE A 46 9.27 -5.94 -8.43
CA PHE A 46 8.09 -5.58 -7.63
C PHE A 46 7.85 -4.07 -7.66
N GLU A 47 6.60 -3.69 -7.89
CA GLU A 47 6.09 -2.33 -7.78
C GLU A 47 4.92 -2.31 -6.80
N GLN A 48 5.02 -1.49 -5.76
CA GLN A 48 3.98 -1.39 -4.74
C GLN A 48 2.71 -0.73 -5.27
N HIS A 49 1.55 -1.21 -4.82
CA HIS A 49 0.27 -0.56 -5.08
C HIS A 49 0.26 0.85 -4.50
N ARG A 50 -0.12 1.84 -5.31
CA ARG A 50 0.02 3.27 -4.97
C ARG A 50 -0.76 3.69 -3.73
N ASP A 51 -1.87 3.06 -3.45
CA ASP A 51 -2.75 3.43 -2.34
C ASP A 51 -2.22 2.94 -0.99
N ILE A 52 -1.79 1.66 -0.90
CA ILE A 52 -1.13 1.18 0.32
C ILE A 52 0.18 1.94 0.57
N PHE A 53 0.95 2.28 -0.49
CA PHE A 53 2.14 3.09 -0.35
C PHE A 53 1.82 4.50 0.16
N TYR A 54 0.80 5.17 -0.38
CA TYR A 54 0.35 6.50 0.06
C TYR A 54 -0.04 6.53 1.53
N LEU A 55 -0.63 5.43 2.03
CA LEU A 55 -1.10 5.32 3.40
C LEU A 55 -0.04 4.77 4.38
N SER A 56 1.00 4.06 3.92
CA SER A 56 1.96 3.39 4.81
C SER A 56 3.43 3.68 4.55
N GLY A 57 3.80 4.04 3.32
CA GLY A 57 5.18 4.17 2.89
C GLY A 57 5.94 2.84 2.77
N VAL A 58 5.28 1.71 3.03
CA VAL A 58 5.90 0.39 2.95
C VAL A 58 5.93 -0.10 1.50
N ASP A 59 7.13 -0.39 0.99
CA ASP A 59 7.37 -0.91 -0.35
C ASP A 59 7.83 -2.38 -0.25
N GLN A 60 6.88 -3.25 0.09
CA GLN A 60 7.10 -4.68 0.21
C GLN A 60 5.87 -5.45 -0.24
N GLU A 61 6.12 -6.53 -0.96
CA GLU A 61 5.11 -7.48 -1.39
C GLU A 61 4.44 -8.22 -0.21
N GLU A 62 3.34 -8.92 -0.49
CA GLU A 62 2.60 -9.73 0.47
C GLU A 62 2.27 -8.96 1.76
N SER A 63 1.92 -7.69 1.61
CA SER A 63 1.53 -6.83 2.72
C SER A 63 0.09 -6.36 2.59
N VAL A 64 -0.56 -6.12 3.74
CA VAL A 64 -1.93 -5.61 3.82
C VAL A 64 -2.02 -4.57 4.93
N LEU A 65 -2.68 -3.45 4.63
CA LEU A 65 -3.06 -2.44 5.61
C LEU A 65 -4.54 -2.59 5.95
N MET A 66 -4.86 -2.63 7.24
CA MET A 66 -6.22 -2.58 7.76
C MET A 66 -6.41 -1.32 8.62
N LEU A 67 -7.48 -0.58 8.35
CA LEU A 67 -7.89 0.60 9.12
C LEU A 67 -9.30 0.38 9.65
N CYS A 68 -9.45 0.29 10.96
CA CYS A 68 -10.74 0.11 11.66
C CYS A 68 -10.81 1.02 12.89
N PRO A 69 -11.09 2.32 12.72
CA PRO A 69 -10.98 3.31 13.80
C PRO A 69 -11.84 3.00 15.01
N ASN A 70 -12.96 2.33 14.83
CA ASN A 70 -13.90 1.97 15.89
C ASN A 70 -13.65 0.58 16.51
N ALA A 71 -12.54 -0.10 16.16
CA ALA A 71 -12.21 -1.37 16.78
C ALA A 71 -12.11 -1.21 18.31
N SER A 72 -12.75 -2.13 19.03
CA SER A 72 -12.80 -2.15 20.51
C SER A 72 -11.40 -2.28 21.12
N ASP A 73 -10.56 -3.15 20.56
CA ASP A 73 -9.13 -3.22 20.91
C ASP A 73 -8.35 -2.17 20.12
N PRO A 74 -7.70 -1.19 20.80
CA PRO A 74 -6.89 -0.18 20.12
C PRO A 74 -5.79 -0.74 19.23
N LYS A 75 -5.29 -1.95 19.50
CA LYS A 75 -4.30 -2.65 18.69
C LYS A 75 -4.82 -3.02 17.29
N HIS A 76 -6.12 -3.05 17.10
CA HIS A 76 -6.76 -3.39 15.84
C HIS A 76 -7.28 -2.16 15.07
N ARG A 77 -6.99 -0.94 15.52
CA ARG A 77 -7.45 0.28 14.83
C ARG A 77 -6.67 0.61 13.58
N GLU A 78 -5.35 0.48 13.65
CA GLU A 78 -4.44 0.56 12.50
C GLU A 78 -3.52 -0.64 12.56
N VAL A 79 -3.61 -1.54 11.59
CA VAL A 79 -2.83 -2.78 11.56
C VAL A 79 -2.12 -2.92 10.22
N PHE A 80 -0.85 -3.27 10.27
CA PHE A 80 -0.10 -3.64 9.10
C PHE A 80 0.30 -5.11 9.16
N PHE A 81 -0.06 -5.87 8.13
CA PHE A 81 0.31 -7.26 7.99
C PHE A 81 1.48 -7.39 7.01
N LEU A 82 2.52 -8.09 7.41
CA LEU A 82 3.74 -8.31 6.65
C LEU A 82 3.98 -9.80 6.41
N LYS A 83 4.62 -10.12 5.29
CA LYS A 83 5.26 -11.42 5.10
C LYS A 83 6.29 -11.64 6.21
N GLU A 84 6.24 -12.81 6.84
CA GLU A 84 7.23 -13.20 7.85
C GLU A 84 8.61 -13.31 7.22
N THR A 85 9.62 -12.83 7.92
CA THR A 85 11.02 -12.91 7.50
C THR A 85 11.91 -13.50 8.60
N ASN A 86 12.97 -14.15 8.18
CA ASN A 86 14.05 -14.64 9.04
C ASN A 86 15.35 -14.68 8.23
N GLU A 87 16.48 -14.97 8.88
CA GLU A 87 17.78 -15.01 8.23
C GLU A 87 17.86 -16.01 7.06
N HIS A 88 17.18 -17.16 7.16
CA HIS A 88 17.16 -18.16 6.10
C HIS A 88 16.39 -17.66 4.86
N ILE A 89 15.24 -17.02 5.06
CA ILE A 89 14.46 -16.40 3.97
C ILE A 89 15.27 -15.29 3.30
N ALA A 90 15.97 -14.47 4.09
CA ALA A 90 16.78 -13.37 3.58
C ALA A 90 17.90 -13.80 2.61
N ILE A 91 18.46 -15.00 2.80
CA ILE A 91 19.49 -15.55 1.90
C ILE A 91 18.94 -15.80 0.49
N TRP A 92 17.69 -16.28 0.37
CA TRP A 92 17.12 -16.72 -0.90
C TRP A 92 16.20 -15.67 -1.55
N GLU A 93 15.45 -14.94 -0.74
CA GLU A 93 14.45 -13.97 -1.21
C GLU A 93 14.89 -12.50 -1.03
N GLY A 94 16.08 -12.27 -0.46
CA GLY A 94 16.53 -10.94 -0.07
C GLY A 94 15.95 -10.47 1.26
N GLU A 95 16.49 -9.36 1.77
CA GLU A 95 16.05 -8.77 3.02
C GLU A 95 14.61 -8.25 2.91
N LYS A 96 13.77 -8.64 3.86
CA LYS A 96 12.41 -8.15 4.05
C LYS A 96 12.33 -7.29 5.31
N LEU A 97 11.34 -6.41 5.38
CA LEU A 97 11.16 -5.56 6.56
C LEU A 97 10.81 -6.39 7.80
N THR A 98 11.50 -6.09 8.89
CA THR A 98 11.08 -6.52 10.22
C THR A 98 9.87 -5.71 10.69
N LYS A 99 9.15 -6.20 11.71
CA LYS A 99 8.03 -5.46 12.32
C LYS A 99 8.46 -4.06 12.79
N GLN A 100 9.68 -3.95 13.35
CA GLN A 100 10.24 -2.67 13.81
C GLN A 100 10.49 -1.71 12.63
N GLN A 101 11.10 -2.19 11.54
CA GLN A 101 11.34 -1.36 10.35
C GLN A 101 10.03 -0.90 9.68
N ALA A 102 9.01 -1.77 9.66
CA ALA A 102 7.69 -1.39 9.16
C ALA A 102 7.03 -0.30 10.03
N PHE A 103 7.16 -0.41 11.36
CA PHE A 103 6.73 0.65 12.28
C PHE A 103 7.48 1.97 12.03
N GLU A 104 8.80 1.93 11.91
CA GLU A 104 9.63 3.13 11.66
C GLU A 104 9.31 3.79 10.32
N THR A 105 8.89 3.00 9.33
CA THR A 105 8.51 3.51 8.01
C THR A 105 7.11 4.10 8.02
N SER A 106 6.14 3.40 8.60
CA SER A 106 4.72 3.74 8.50
C SER A 106 4.16 4.53 9.69
N GLY A 107 4.80 4.42 10.85
CA GLY A 107 4.26 4.89 12.14
C GLY A 107 3.16 4.00 12.72
N ILE A 108 2.86 2.84 12.10
CA ILE A 108 1.84 1.91 12.57
C ILE A 108 2.44 1.02 13.65
N LYS A 109 1.89 1.11 14.87
CA LYS A 109 2.39 0.35 16.04
C LYS A 109 2.03 -1.13 16.01
N SER A 110 0.89 -1.49 15.43
CA SER A 110 0.41 -2.86 15.39
C SER A 110 0.82 -3.51 14.08
N VAL A 111 1.98 -4.16 14.08
CA VAL A 111 2.48 -4.92 12.94
C VAL A 111 2.42 -6.41 13.25
N PHE A 112 1.68 -7.17 12.45
CA PHE A 112 1.50 -8.61 12.55
C PHE A 112 2.10 -9.32 11.34
N TRP A 113 2.36 -10.62 11.47
CA TRP A 113 2.69 -11.43 10.32
C TRP A 113 1.43 -11.76 9.50
N ILE A 114 1.58 -11.94 8.20
CA ILE A 114 0.46 -12.15 7.28
C ILE A 114 -0.37 -13.40 7.61
N ASN A 115 0.24 -14.43 8.21
CA ASN A 115 -0.42 -15.64 8.66
C ASN A 115 -1.40 -15.41 9.84
N GLU A 116 -1.26 -14.29 10.56
CA GLU A 116 -2.15 -13.88 11.65
C GLU A 116 -3.37 -13.10 11.13
N MET A 117 -3.34 -12.66 9.85
CA MET A 117 -4.30 -11.71 9.27
C MET A 117 -5.75 -12.19 9.38
N GLU A 118 -6.04 -13.42 8.96
CA GLU A 118 -7.40 -13.94 8.98
C GLU A 118 -8.00 -13.96 10.37
N LYS A 119 -7.21 -14.31 11.38
CA LYS A 119 -7.63 -14.32 12.80
C LYS A 119 -8.00 -12.92 13.29
N VAL A 120 -7.21 -11.90 12.89
CA VAL A 120 -7.47 -10.49 13.26
C VAL A 120 -8.71 -9.99 12.54
N ILE A 121 -8.81 -10.21 11.23
CA ILE A 121 -9.95 -9.79 10.41
C ILE A 121 -11.26 -10.37 10.95
N ASN A 122 -11.29 -11.65 11.28
CA ASN A 122 -12.49 -12.30 11.86
C ASN A 122 -12.97 -11.64 13.16
N LYS A 123 -12.05 -11.18 14.00
CA LYS A 123 -12.40 -10.49 15.25
C LYS A 123 -12.96 -9.09 15.03
N VAL A 124 -12.48 -8.41 14.00
CA VAL A 124 -12.77 -6.99 13.77
C VAL A 124 -14.00 -6.81 12.90
N VAL A 125 -14.03 -7.49 11.75
CA VAL A 125 -15.04 -7.27 10.71
C VAL A 125 -16.46 -7.63 11.17
N MET A 126 -16.60 -8.62 12.05
CA MET A 126 -17.92 -9.01 12.60
C MET A 126 -18.65 -7.89 13.38
N HIS A 127 -17.91 -6.85 13.77
CA HIS A 127 -18.45 -5.69 14.51
C HIS A 127 -18.56 -4.44 13.62
N CYS A 128 -18.26 -4.56 12.34
CA CYS A 128 -18.35 -3.46 11.37
C CYS A 128 -19.67 -3.51 10.60
N GLU A 129 -20.17 -2.33 10.26
CA GLU A 129 -21.37 -2.15 9.44
C GLU A 129 -21.03 -2.10 7.95
N SER A 130 -19.83 -1.59 7.60
CA SER A 130 -19.37 -1.54 6.21
C SER A 130 -17.87 -1.85 6.05
N ILE A 131 -17.53 -2.34 4.86
CA ILE A 131 -16.16 -2.59 4.42
C ILE A 131 -15.85 -1.70 3.23
N TYR A 132 -14.77 -0.90 3.34
CA TYR A 132 -14.22 -0.16 2.22
C TYR A 132 -13.33 -1.06 1.39
N TYR A 133 -13.78 -1.31 0.16
CA TYR A 133 -13.04 -2.06 -0.86
C TYR A 133 -12.17 -1.11 -1.67
N ASN A 134 -10.95 -1.53 -1.93
CA ASN A 134 -10.08 -0.84 -2.88
C ASN A 134 -10.15 -1.56 -4.22
N HIS A 135 -10.44 -0.84 -5.30
CA HIS A 135 -10.49 -1.34 -6.66
C HIS A 135 -9.79 -0.37 -7.59
N ASN A 136 -9.19 -0.89 -8.66
CA ASN A 136 -8.73 -0.04 -9.73
C ASN A 136 -9.93 0.40 -10.59
N GLU A 137 -10.45 1.59 -10.31
CA GLU A 137 -11.62 2.16 -10.98
C GLU A 137 -11.26 3.02 -12.21
N HIS A 138 -10.00 2.97 -12.67
CA HIS A 138 -9.61 3.73 -13.84
C HIS A 138 -10.27 3.15 -15.09
N TYR A 139 -10.96 3.99 -15.87
CA TYR A 139 -11.76 3.56 -17.04
C TYR A 139 -10.96 2.82 -18.14
N ARG A 140 -9.62 2.95 -18.16
CA ARG A 140 -8.72 2.19 -19.05
C ARG A 140 -8.13 0.94 -18.40
N ALA A 141 -8.43 0.66 -17.13
CA ALA A 141 -7.94 -0.52 -16.46
C ALA A 141 -8.77 -1.74 -16.87
N ASN A 142 -8.54 -2.20 -18.08
CA ASN A 142 -9.07 -3.50 -18.54
C ASN A 142 -7.96 -4.54 -18.38
N VAL A 143 -8.00 -5.29 -17.29
CA VAL A 143 -6.97 -6.28 -16.94
C VAL A 143 -7.62 -7.66 -16.95
N GLU A 144 -7.10 -8.56 -17.79
CA GLU A 144 -7.58 -9.95 -17.85
C GLU A 144 -7.08 -10.80 -16.67
N VAL A 145 -5.96 -10.38 -16.04
CA VAL A 145 -5.34 -11.09 -14.93
C VAL A 145 -5.93 -10.60 -13.61
N GLU A 146 -6.50 -11.51 -12.84
CA GLU A 146 -7.03 -11.22 -11.52
C GLU A 146 -5.92 -10.77 -10.56
N THR A 147 -6.06 -9.58 -10.00
CA THR A 147 -5.08 -9.00 -9.06
C THR A 147 -5.25 -9.55 -7.64
N ARG A 148 -4.19 -9.38 -6.81
CA ARG A 148 -4.25 -9.69 -5.36
C ARG A 148 -5.40 -8.97 -4.67
N GLU A 149 -5.62 -7.70 -5.00
CA GLU A 149 -6.72 -6.89 -4.46
C GLU A 149 -8.09 -7.52 -4.78
N GLU A 150 -8.30 -7.94 -6.04
CA GLU A 150 -9.57 -8.57 -6.45
C GLU A 150 -9.79 -9.91 -5.77
N ARG A 151 -8.75 -10.76 -5.65
CA ARG A 151 -8.84 -12.04 -4.91
C ARG A 151 -9.19 -11.82 -3.45
N PHE A 152 -8.56 -10.81 -2.82
CA PHE A 152 -8.82 -10.46 -1.43
C PHE A 152 -10.24 -9.93 -1.24
N ASN A 153 -10.71 -9.06 -2.14
CA ASN A 153 -12.07 -8.53 -2.12
C ASN A 153 -13.11 -9.65 -2.26
N LYS A 154 -12.93 -10.57 -3.20
CA LYS A 154 -13.80 -11.75 -3.36
C LYS A 154 -13.80 -12.62 -2.10
N TRP A 155 -12.66 -12.82 -1.49
CA TRP A 155 -12.55 -13.56 -0.23
C TRP A 155 -13.33 -12.89 0.89
N LEU A 156 -13.22 -11.56 1.07
CA LEU A 156 -14.00 -10.80 2.04
C LEU A 156 -15.51 -10.89 1.75
N GLU A 157 -15.92 -10.74 0.50
CA GLU A 157 -17.32 -10.82 0.08
C GLU A 157 -17.94 -12.17 0.40
N ASN A 158 -17.22 -13.23 0.12
CA ASN A 158 -17.68 -14.60 0.42
C ASN A 158 -17.76 -14.86 1.92
N LYS A 159 -16.83 -14.28 2.69
CA LYS A 159 -16.74 -14.49 4.13
C LYS A 159 -17.73 -13.65 4.93
N PHE A 160 -18.00 -12.42 4.45
CA PHE A 160 -18.86 -11.44 5.12
C PHE A 160 -19.94 -10.89 4.19
N PRO A 161 -20.82 -11.75 3.63
CA PRO A 161 -21.76 -11.37 2.56
C PRO A 161 -22.85 -10.37 2.99
N LYS A 162 -23.03 -10.18 4.30
CA LYS A 162 -24.09 -9.32 4.86
C LYS A 162 -23.61 -7.89 5.18
N ILE A 163 -22.29 -7.64 5.12
CA ILE A 163 -21.73 -6.33 5.46
C ILE A 163 -21.82 -5.40 4.25
N GLU A 164 -22.19 -4.15 4.48
CA GLU A 164 -22.30 -3.13 3.41
C GLU A 164 -20.93 -2.92 2.74
N LYS A 165 -20.97 -2.68 1.43
CA LYS A 165 -19.76 -2.41 0.63
C LYS A 165 -19.63 -0.93 0.35
N ASP A 166 -18.47 -0.38 0.67
CA ASP A 166 -18.10 1.00 0.38
C ASP A 166 -16.86 1.05 -0.55
N ARG A 167 -16.61 2.22 -1.13
CA ARG A 167 -15.50 2.45 -2.07
C ARG A 167 -14.45 3.35 -1.44
N SER A 168 -13.19 2.90 -1.39
CA SER A 168 -12.06 3.71 -0.91
C SER A 168 -11.58 4.75 -1.94
N ASN A 169 -11.79 4.49 -3.22
CA ASN A 169 -11.28 5.31 -4.32
C ASN A 169 -11.70 6.79 -4.26
N PRO A 170 -12.97 7.16 -4.02
CA PRO A 170 -13.36 8.57 -3.93
C PRO A 170 -12.62 9.35 -2.84
N ILE A 171 -12.41 8.71 -1.67
CA ILE A 171 -11.65 9.30 -0.57
C ILE A 171 -10.19 9.51 -0.99
N LEU A 172 -9.55 8.48 -1.55
CA LEU A 172 -8.15 8.56 -1.99
C LEU A 172 -7.94 9.59 -3.09
N GLN A 173 -8.86 9.70 -4.05
CA GLN A 173 -8.78 10.71 -5.10
C GLN A 173 -8.82 12.12 -4.51
N GLN A 174 -9.74 12.38 -3.57
CA GLN A 174 -9.84 13.67 -2.90
C GLN A 174 -8.57 13.99 -2.10
N LEU A 175 -8.05 13.04 -1.32
CA LEU A 175 -6.85 13.24 -0.50
C LEU A 175 -5.62 13.50 -1.36
N ARG A 176 -5.43 12.72 -2.42
CA ARG A 176 -4.26 12.81 -3.30
C ARG A 176 -4.31 14.01 -4.26
N SER A 177 -5.46 14.67 -4.42
CA SER A 177 -5.58 15.87 -5.24
C SER A 177 -4.81 17.05 -4.65
N VAL A 178 -4.76 17.18 -3.31
CA VAL A 178 -4.04 18.24 -2.60
C VAL A 178 -2.81 17.65 -1.92
N LYS A 179 -1.62 18.16 -2.30
CA LYS A 179 -0.34 17.62 -1.84
C LYS A 179 0.09 18.25 -0.52
N GLU A 180 0.69 17.43 0.34
CA GLU A 180 1.38 17.88 1.53
C GLU A 180 2.76 18.47 1.18
N ASN A 181 3.33 19.30 2.07
CA ASN A 181 4.64 19.91 1.82
C ASN A 181 5.74 18.87 1.55
N ILE A 182 5.75 17.76 2.30
CA ILE A 182 6.69 16.64 2.08
C ILE A 182 6.53 16.06 0.67
N GLU A 183 5.29 15.91 0.19
CA GLU A 183 5.03 15.41 -1.17
C GLU A 183 5.53 16.42 -2.23
N LEU A 184 5.36 17.72 -2.00
CA LEU A 184 5.87 18.77 -2.88
C LEU A 184 7.40 18.74 -2.96
N GLU A 185 8.10 18.57 -1.86
CA GLU A 185 9.57 18.45 -1.81
C GLU A 185 10.06 17.21 -2.58
N LEU A 186 9.37 16.07 -2.44
CA LEU A 186 9.68 14.85 -3.18
C LEU A 186 9.46 15.03 -4.70
N ILE A 187 8.35 15.64 -5.10
CA ILE A 187 8.05 15.97 -6.51
C ILE A 187 9.12 16.93 -7.05
N GLN A 188 9.46 17.97 -6.31
CA GLN A 188 10.50 18.93 -6.71
C GLN A 188 11.85 18.24 -6.93
N THR A 189 12.20 17.32 -6.02
CA THR A 189 13.44 16.53 -6.14
C THR A 189 13.42 15.66 -7.39
N ALA A 190 12.32 14.98 -7.67
CA ALA A 190 12.14 14.19 -8.89
C ALA A 190 12.26 15.05 -10.17
N CYS A 191 11.64 16.23 -10.16
CA CYS A 191 11.77 17.21 -11.27
C CYS A 191 13.22 17.66 -11.48
N HIS A 192 13.96 17.91 -10.39
CA HIS A 192 15.38 18.29 -10.48
C HIS A 192 16.25 17.18 -11.09
N ILE A 193 16.02 15.91 -10.66
CA ILE A 193 16.75 14.76 -11.23
C ILE A 193 16.46 14.65 -12.74
N THR A 194 15.19 14.71 -13.11
CA THR A 194 14.75 14.65 -14.50
C THR A 194 15.37 15.78 -15.33
N ASN A 195 15.36 17.02 -14.83
CA ASN A 195 15.95 18.17 -15.49
C ASN A 195 17.46 17.98 -15.74
N LYS A 196 18.21 17.48 -14.73
CA LYS A 196 19.63 17.16 -14.90
C LYS A 196 19.86 16.11 -15.98
N GLY A 197 19.01 15.06 -16.02
CA GLY A 197 19.05 14.03 -17.04
C GLY A 197 18.83 14.59 -18.45
N PHE A 198 17.76 15.37 -18.62
CA PHE A 198 17.45 16.02 -19.91
C PHE A 198 18.57 16.96 -20.38
N ARG A 199 19.11 17.80 -19.52
CA ARG A 199 20.24 18.68 -19.86
C ARG A 199 21.47 17.90 -20.33
N ARG A 200 21.76 16.75 -19.65
CA ARG A 200 22.85 15.87 -20.07
C ARG A 200 22.60 15.28 -21.48
N VAL A 201 21.39 14.82 -21.74
CA VAL A 201 20.98 14.27 -23.05
C VAL A 201 21.10 15.36 -24.13
N LEU A 202 20.56 16.57 -23.89
CA LEU A 202 20.64 17.69 -24.85
C LEU A 202 22.09 18.09 -25.20
N ASN A 203 23.00 18.00 -24.22
CA ASN A 203 24.42 18.29 -24.47
C ASN A 203 25.14 17.15 -25.20
N PHE A 204 24.61 15.93 -25.14
CA PHE A 204 25.22 14.74 -25.76
C PHE A 204 24.70 14.44 -27.14
N VAL A 205 23.41 14.70 -27.41
CA VAL A 205 22.75 14.38 -28.68
C VAL A 205 23.32 15.20 -29.80
N LYS A 206 23.75 14.50 -30.85
CA LYS A 206 24.20 15.06 -32.11
C LYS A 206 23.89 14.08 -33.22
N ASP A 207 23.99 14.53 -34.48
CA ASP A 207 23.78 13.65 -35.61
C ASP A 207 24.70 12.42 -35.59
N GLY A 208 24.17 11.25 -35.89
CA GLY A 208 24.88 9.97 -35.87
C GLY A 208 25.02 9.28 -34.48
N VAL A 209 24.39 9.79 -33.43
CA VAL A 209 24.35 9.11 -32.12
C VAL A 209 23.07 8.27 -32.02
N TRP A 210 23.26 7.02 -31.64
CA TRP A 210 22.17 6.05 -31.34
C TRP A 210 21.83 6.05 -29.85
#